data_21b4cc369b944b32c62e498fa9658793
#
_entry.id   21b4cc369b944b32c62e498fa9658793
#
_cell.length_a   1.000
_cell.length_b   1.000
_cell.length_c   1.000
_cell.angle_alpha   90.00
_cell.angle_beta   90.00
_cell.angle_gamma   90.00
#
_symmetry.space_group_name_H-M   'P 1'
#
loop_
_entity.id
_entity.type
_entity.pdbx_description
1 polymer ?
#
loop_
_entity_poly.entity_id
_entity_poly.type
_entity_poly.pdbx_seq_one_letter_code
_entity_poly.pdbx_strand_id
1 'polypeptide(L)'
;MEGRRVNVQLNKAALSQAAQLRAEAAVEPDPVATSPAKKETQIIAIYGKGGIGKSFTLANLSYMMAQQGKKVLLIGCDPKSDTTSLLFGGKACPTIIETSTKKKLAGEAVAIGDVCFKRDGVYAMELGGPEVGRGCGGRGIIHGFELLEKLGFHEWGFDFVLLDFLGDVVCGGFGLPIARDMCQKVIVVGSNDLQSLYVANNVCSAVEYFRSSAAMSASAAS
;
A
#
# COMPACT_ATOMS: atom_id res chain seq x y z
N MET A 1 -12.19 -27.94 -31.87
CA MET A 1 -11.39 -27.59 -30.70
C MET A 1 -12.34 -27.10 -29.61
N GLU A 2 -12.74 -28.02 -28.71
CA GLU A 2 -13.62 -27.68 -27.59
C GLU A 2 -12.84 -27.01 -26.50
N GLY A 3 -13.18 -25.73 -26.21
CA GLY A 3 -12.59 -24.97 -25.13
C GLY A 3 -12.99 -25.55 -23.77
N ARG A 4 -12.04 -26.07 -23.00
CA ARG A 4 -12.24 -26.46 -21.60
C ARG A 4 -12.64 -25.22 -20.80
N ARG A 5 -13.91 -25.16 -20.39
CA ARG A 5 -14.36 -24.19 -19.38
C ARG A 5 -13.74 -24.58 -18.03
N VAL A 6 -12.87 -23.75 -17.50
CA VAL A 6 -12.39 -23.91 -16.13
C VAL A 6 -13.53 -23.47 -15.21
N ASN A 7 -14.14 -24.42 -14.52
CA ASN A 7 -15.20 -24.16 -13.55
C ASN A 7 -14.56 -23.81 -12.21
N VAL A 8 -14.43 -22.51 -11.94
CA VAL A 8 -13.95 -22.02 -10.63
C VAL A 8 -15.13 -22.02 -9.67
N GLN A 9 -15.27 -23.07 -8.87
CA GLN A 9 -16.20 -23.08 -7.75
C GLN A 9 -15.65 -22.18 -6.64
N LEU A 10 -16.19 -20.97 -6.53
CA LEU A 10 -15.94 -20.09 -5.41
C LEU A 10 -16.49 -20.73 -4.13
N ASN A 11 -15.60 -21.04 -3.21
CA ASN A 11 -15.95 -21.64 -1.93
C ASN A 11 -16.70 -20.62 -1.06
N LYS A 12 -18.04 -20.79 -0.95
CA LYS A 12 -18.92 -19.92 -0.14
C LYS A 12 -18.48 -19.85 1.35
N ALA A 13 -17.84 -20.88 1.86
CA ALA A 13 -17.29 -20.89 3.23
C ALA A 13 -16.11 -19.91 3.38
N ALA A 14 -15.27 -19.75 2.35
CA ALA A 14 -14.17 -18.77 2.37
C ALA A 14 -14.69 -17.33 2.33
N LEU A 15 -15.79 -17.07 1.62
CA LEU A 15 -16.45 -15.76 1.60
C LEU A 15 -17.11 -15.42 2.94
N SER A 16 -17.74 -16.40 3.60
CA SER A 16 -18.32 -16.25 4.94
C SER A 16 -17.25 -15.98 6.00
N GLN A 17 -16.13 -16.71 5.98
CA GLN A 17 -15.00 -16.48 6.87
C GLN A 17 -14.32 -15.13 6.64
N ALA A 18 -14.22 -14.66 5.39
CA ALA A 18 -13.72 -13.32 5.09
C ALA A 18 -14.64 -12.22 5.65
N ALA A 19 -15.96 -12.45 5.67
CA ALA A 19 -16.93 -11.53 6.28
C ALA A 19 -16.82 -11.52 7.82
N GLN A 20 -16.57 -12.65 8.46
CA GLN A 20 -16.36 -12.71 9.91
C GLN A 20 -15.06 -12.04 10.36
N LEU A 21 -13.95 -12.24 9.63
CA LEU A 21 -12.70 -11.52 9.90
C LEU A 21 -12.80 -10.01 9.66
N ARG A 22 -13.73 -9.57 8.79
CA ARG A 22 -14.06 -8.15 8.62
C ARG A 22 -14.73 -7.55 9.86
N ALA A 23 -15.61 -8.30 10.51
CA ALA A 23 -16.30 -7.86 11.72
C ALA A 23 -15.35 -7.77 12.93
N GLU A 24 -14.34 -8.65 13.00
CA GLU A 24 -13.34 -8.65 14.07
C GLU A 24 -12.17 -7.67 13.86
N ALA A 25 -11.94 -7.22 12.63
CA ALA A 25 -10.84 -6.33 12.25
C ALA A 25 -11.25 -4.88 11.99
N ALA A 26 -12.54 -4.56 12.02
CA ALA A 26 -13.01 -3.19 11.86
C ALA A 26 -12.53 -2.34 13.04
N VAL A 27 -11.61 -1.42 12.76
CA VAL A 27 -11.16 -0.42 13.74
C VAL A 27 -12.23 0.66 13.82
N GLU A 28 -12.83 0.83 15.00
CA GLU A 28 -13.46 2.11 15.31
C GLU A 28 -12.38 3.19 15.17
N PRO A 29 -12.65 4.32 14.51
CA PRO A 29 -11.68 5.41 14.46
C PRO A 29 -11.38 5.81 15.90
N ASP A 30 -10.14 5.59 16.34
CA ASP A 30 -9.68 6.23 17.56
C ASP A 30 -9.96 7.73 17.39
N PRO A 31 -10.69 8.39 18.31
CA PRO A 31 -10.87 9.82 18.22
C PRO A 31 -9.48 10.41 18.13
N VAL A 32 -9.23 11.15 17.05
CA VAL A 32 -7.94 11.79 16.77
C VAL A 32 -7.60 12.62 18.00
N ALA A 33 -6.73 12.09 18.86
CA ALA A 33 -6.17 12.85 19.95
C ALA A 33 -5.37 13.98 19.29
N THR A 34 -5.91 15.18 19.39
CA THR A 34 -5.22 16.42 19.02
C THR A 34 -3.97 16.53 19.89
N SER A 35 -2.88 15.93 19.45
CA SER A 35 -1.60 16.01 20.14
C SER A 35 -0.98 17.38 19.88
N PRO A 36 -0.53 18.09 20.89
CA PRO A 36 0.18 19.35 20.73
C PRO A 36 1.58 19.06 20.19
N ALA A 37 1.88 19.55 19.04
CA ALA A 37 3.05 19.43 18.19
C ALA A 37 2.85 18.41 17.07
N LYS A 38 2.67 18.93 15.86
CA LYS A 38 2.55 18.14 14.63
C LYS A 38 3.85 17.37 14.41
N LYS A 39 3.91 16.14 14.93
CA LYS A 39 5.02 15.23 14.69
C LYS A 39 4.98 14.85 13.22
N GLU A 40 6.07 15.10 12.51
CA GLU A 40 6.16 14.78 11.09
C GLU A 40 6.11 13.26 10.90
N THR A 41 5.12 12.78 10.15
CA THR A 41 4.99 11.37 9.79
C THR A 41 6.14 10.97 8.87
N GLN A 42 6.89 9.92 9.22
CA GLN A 42 7.94 9.38 8.36
C GLN A 42 7.33 8.38 7.37
N ILE A 43 7.31 8.72 6.09
CA ILE A 43 6.82 7.85 5.01
C ILE A 43 8.03 7.21 4.32
N ILE A 44 8.05 5.88 4.28
CA ILE A 44 9.16 5.07 3.76
C ILE A 44 8.62 4.16 2.67
N ALA A 45 9.12 4.30 1.45
CA ALA A 45 8.78 3.41 0.34
C ALA A 45 9.85 2.31 0.19
N ILE A 46 9.42 1.06 -0.02
CA ILE A 46 10.32 -0.09 -0.19
C ILE A 46 10.11 -0.71 -1.56
N TYR A 47 11.21 -0.88 -2.28
CA TYR A 47 11.30 -1.48 -3.60
C TYR A 47 12.29 -2.65 -3.61
N GLY A 48 12.28 -3.43 -4.67
CA GLY A 48 13.22 -4.53 -4.88
C GLY A 48 12.56 -5.71 -5.59
N LYS A 49 13.35 -6.57 -6.20
CA LYS A 49 12.93 -7.72 -7.00
C LYS A 49 11.77 -8.50 -6.35
N GLY A 50 10.84 -8.97 -7.17
CA GLY A 50 9.75 -9.85 -6.71
C GLY A 50 10.28 -11.10 -5.99
N GLY A 51 9.62 -11.51 -4.91
CA GLY A 51 10.00 -12.70 -4.14
C GLY A 51 11.20 -12.54 -3.21
N ILE A 52 11.85 -11.36 -3.14
CA ILE A 52 13.04 -11.14 -2.30
C ILE A 52 12.73 -11.02 -0.80
N GLY A 53 11.46 -10.97 -0.43
CA GLY A 53 11.05 -10.89 0.97
C GLY A 53 10.68 -9.49 1.47
N LYS A 54 10.40 -8.52 0.60
CA LYS A 54 9.98 -7.15 0.98
C LYS A 54 8.79 -7.15 1.93
N SER A 55 7.66 -7.71 1.51
CA SER A 55 6.41 -7.73 2.28
C SER A 55 6.59 -8.45 3.62
N PHE A 56 7.34 -9.57 3.63
CA PHE A 56 7.68 -10.27 4.88
C PHE A 56 8.50 -9.38 5.82
N THR A 57 9.51 -8.70 5.32
CA THR A 57 10.34 -7.78 6.10
C THR A 57 9.51 -6.62 6.65
N LEU A 58 8.62 -6.04 5.82
CA LEU A 58 7.78 -4.93 6.23
C LEU A 58 6.73 -5.30 7.27
N ALA A 59 6.10 -6.46 7.13
CA ALA A 59 5.13 -6.95 8.12
C ALA A 59 5.80 -7.13 9.49
N ASN A 60 6.99 -7.75 9.53
CA ASN A 60 7.74 -7.93 10.77
C ASN A 60 8.24 -6.59 11.34
N LEU A 61 8.76 -5.69 10.50
CA LEU A 61 9.22 -4.37 10.92
C LEU A 61 8.08 -3.55 11.51
N SER A 62 6.92 -3.51 10.84
CA SER A 62 5.73 -2.79 11.33
C SER A 62 5.25 -3.34 12.67
N TYR A 63 5.24 -4.66 12.85
CA TYR A 63 4.92 -5.29 14.11
C TYR A 63 5.91 -4.91 15.21
N MET A 64 7.23 -5.00 14.96
CA MET A 64 8.25 -4.63 15.95
C MET A 64 8.15 -3.15 16.34
N MET A 65 7.90 -2.26 15.39
CA MET A 65 7.72 -0.84 15.65
C MET A 65 6.47 -0.58 16.50
N ALA A 66 5.37 -1.27 16.21
CA ALA A 66 4.13 -1.17 17.00
C ALA A 66 4.34 -1.66 18.45
N GLN A 67 5.10 -2.76 18.66
CA GLN A 67 5.46 -3.24 20.00
C GLN A 67 6.33 -2.24 20.79
N GLN A 68 7.04 -1.35 20.10
CA GLN A 68 7.78 -0.24 20.69
C GLN A 68 6.91 1.02 20.93
N GLY A 69 5.59 0.91 20.79
CA GLY A 69 4.64 2.00 21.01
C GLY A 69 4.56 3.01 19.86
N LYS A 70 5.07 2.69 18.66
CA LYS A 70 4.92 3.54 17.49
C LYS A 70 3.57 3.30 16.82
N LYS A 71 2.93 4.36 16.36
CA LYS A 71 1.72 4.29 15.55
C LYS A 71 2.15 4.07 14.09
N VAL A 72 1.99 2.86 13.59
CA VAL A 72 2.52 2.44 12.27
C VAL A 72 1.39 2.04 11.34
N LEU A 73 1.46 2.52 10.10
CA LEU A 73 0.58 2.12 9.01
C LEU A 73 1.40 1.38 7.94
N LEU A 74 1.01 0.15 7.62
CA LEU A 74 1.53 -0.63 6.50
C LEU A 74 0.54 -0.56 5.33
N ILE A 75 1.00 -0.10 4.17
CA ILE A 75 0.19 0.01 2.95
C ILE A 75 0.75 -0.91 1.87
N GLY A 76 -0.04 -1.87 1.43
CA GLY A 76 0.26 -2.68 0.25
C GLY A 76 -0.02 -1.91 -1.04
N CYS A 77 1.02 -1.64 -1.79
CA CYS A 77 0.99 -0.91 -3.06
C CYS A 77 1.26 -1.82 -4.27
N ASP A 78 1.20 -3.14 -4.08
CA ASP A 78 1.25 -4.11 -5.16
C ASP A 78 -0.18 -4.43 -5.63
N PRO A 79 -0.48 -4.44 -6.93
CA PRO A 79 -1.78 -4.83 -7.45
C PRO A 79 -2.26 -6.23 -7.04
N LYS A 80 -1.35 -7.11 -6.59
CA LYS A 80 -1.71 -8.43 -6.03
C LYS A 80 -2.41 -8.33 -4.68
N SER A 81 -2.21 -7.22 -3.94
CA SER A 81 -2.89 -6.90 -2.68
C SER A 81 -2.75 -8.02 -1.65
N ASP A 82 -1.54 -8.50 -1.42
CA ASP A 82 -1.23 -9.60 -0.51
C ASP A 82 -0.28 -9.22 0.65
N THR A 83 0.17 -7.98 0.70
CA THR A 83 1.11 -7.47 1.71
C THR A 83 0.60 -7.67 3.13
N THR A 84 -0.68 -7.39 3.38
CA THR A 84 -1.29 -7.46 4.70
C THR A 84 -1.59 -8.89 5.15
N SER A 85 -1.53 -9.87 4.27
CA SER A 85 -1.87 -11.27 4.57
C SER A 85 -1.04 -11.86 5.70
N LEU A 86 0.22 -11.47 5.83
CA LEU A 86 1.11 -11.91 6.90
C LEU A 86 0.65 -11.45 8.29
N LEU A 87 0.06 -10.28 8.38
CA LEU A 87 -0.50 -9.74 9.63
C LEU A 87 -1.85 -10.37 9.97
N PHE A 88 -2.64 -10.74 8.96
CA PHE A 88 -4.02 -11.20 9.13
C PHE A 88 -4.21 -12.70 8.92
N GLY A 89 -3.20 -13.51 9.27
CA GLY A 89 -3.31 -14.98 9.29
C GLY A 89 -3.49 -15.61 7.90
N GLY A 90 -2.80 -15.08 6.90
CA GLY A 90 -2.82 -15.58 5.53
C GLY A 90 -3.93 -14.99 4.65
N LYS A 91 -4.67 -13.99 5.14
CA LYS A 91 -5.75 -13.32 4.39
C LYS A 91 -5.43 -11.83 4.27
N ALA A 92 -5.39 -11.32 3.05
CA ALA A 92 -5.21 -9.90 2.83
C ALA A 92 -6.46 -9.09 3.19
N CYS A 93 -6.24 -7.83 3.60
CA CYS A 93 -7.32 -6.87 3.82
C CYS A 93 -8.09 -6.60 2.51
N PRO A 94 -9.38 -6.23 2.59
CA PRO A 94 -10.09 -5.67 1.45
C PRO A 94 -9.37 -4.44 0.92
N THR A 95 -9.30 -4.31 -0.41
CA THR A 95 -8.61 -3.18 -1.02
C THR A 95 -9.46 -1.91 -0.98
N ILE A 96 -8.76 -0.76 -0.97
CA ILE A 96 -9.43 0.56 -1.06
C ILE A 96 -10.26 0.64 -2.34
N ILE A 97 -9.72 0.18 -3.47
CA ILE A 97 -10.39 0.26 -4.78
C ILE A 97 -11.66 -0.57 -4.80
N GLU A 98 -11.62 -1.83 -4.32
CA GLU A 98 -12.81 -2.68 -4.26
C GLU A 98 -13.86 -2.09 -3.32
N THR A 99 -13.45 -1.65 -2.14
CA THR A 99 -14.35 -1.08 -1.12
C THR A 99 -15.00 0.20 -1.63
N SER A 100 -14.20 1.10 -2.23
CA SER A 100 -14.70 2.33 -2.83
C SER A 100 -15.71 2.06 -3.95
N THR A 101 -15.42 1.10 -4.81
CA THR A 101 -16.33 0.72 -5.91
C THR A 101 -17.65 0.17 -5.37
N LYS A 102 -17.61 -0.72 -4.39
CA LYS A 102 -18.82 -1.30 -3.76
C LYS A 102 -19.68 -0.23 -3.10
N LYS A 103 -19.07 0.66 -2.31
CA LYS A 103 -19.79 1.74 -1.63
C LYS A 103 -20.37 2.76 -2.61
N LYS A 104 -19.62 3.12 -3.65
CA LYS A 104 -20.13 4.01 -4.70
C LYS A 104 -21.36 3.44 -5.40
N LEU A 105 -21.38 2.13 -5.68
CA LEU A 105 -22.55 1.45 -6.26
C LEU A 105 -23.75 1.45 -5.29
N ALA A 106 -23.50 1.41 -3.99
CA ALA A 106 -24.53 1.50 -2.95
C ALA A 106 -24.96 2.95 -2.62
N GLY A 107 -24.35 3.96 -3.24
CA GLY A 107 -24.61 5.36 -2.92
C GLY A 107 -24.03 5.82 -1.58
N GLU A 108 -23.06 5.08 -1.03
CA GLU A 108 -22.44 5.34 0.25
C GLU A 108 -21.05 5.99 0.10
N ALA A 109 -20.69 6.83 1.07
CA ALA A 109 -19.31 7.36 1.18
C ALA A 109 -18.37 6.33 1.79
N VAL A 110 -17.11 6.37 1.39
CA VAL A 110 -16.04 5.54 2.02
C VAL A 110 -15.57 6.24 3.30
N ALA A 111 -15.54 5.51 4.40
CA ALA A 111 -14.94 5.95 5.65
C ALA A 111 -13.59 5.25 5.88
N ILE A 112 -12.75 5.81 6.75
CA ILE A 112 -11.44 5.24 7.08
C ILE A 112 -11.56 3.81 7.63
N GLY A 113 -12.55 3.53 8.47
CA GLY A 113 -12.80 2.21 9.04
C GLY A 113 -13.19 1.13 8.02
N ASP A 114 -13.56 1.53 6.80
CA ASP A 114 -13.87 0.58 5.73
C ASP A 114 -12.63 0.04 5.04
N VAL A 115 -11.50 0.74 5.16
CA VAL A 115 -10.28 0.50 4.36
C VAL A 115 -9.01 0.35 5.19
N CYS A 116 -9.02 0.81 6.44
CA CYS A 116 -7.90 0.70 7.37
C CYS A 116 -8.24 -0.32 8.48
N PHE A 117 -7.42 -1.34 8.62
CA PHE A 117 -7.61 -2.43 9.57
C PHE A 117 -6.48 -2.44 10.58
N LYS A 118 -6.75 -2.92 11.80
CA LYS A 118 -5.74 -2.97 12.88
C LYS A 118 -5.59 -4.39 13.40
N ARG A 119 -4.35 -4.85 13.56
CA ARG A 119 -4.04 -6.09 14.25
C ARG A 119 -2.69 -5.97 14.96
N ASP A 120 -2.61 -6.45 16.19
CA ASP A 120 -1.39 -6.47 17.01
C ASP A 120 -0.68 -5.10 17.11
N GLY A 121 -1.46 -4.02 17.10
CA GLY A 121 -0.95 -2.64 17.15
C GLY A 121 -0.59 -2.03 15.79
N VAL A 122 -0.55 -2.83 14.72
CA VAL A 122 -0.27 -2.36 13.36
C VAL A 122 -1.55 -1.99 12.64
N TYR A 123 -1.60 -0.81 12.06
CA TYR A 123 -2.62 -0.43 11.08
C TYR A 123 -2.18 -0.88 9.70
N ALA A 124 -3.10 -1.41 8.92
CA ALA A 124 -2.77 -1.96 7.60
C ALA A 124 -3.89 -1.74 6.60
N MET A 125 -3.52 -1.57 5.32
CA MET A 125 -4.45 -1.44 4.20
C MET A 125 -3.81 -1.91 2.90
N GLU A 126 -4.66 -2.22 1.92
CA GLU A 126 -4.26 -2.55 0.56
C GLU A 126 -4.85 -1.52 -0.40
N LEU A 127 -4.02 -0.94 -1.26
CA LEU A 127 -4.53 -0.02 -2.29
C LEU A 127 -5.39 -0.75 -3.32
N GLY A 128 -4.95 -1.91 -3.73
CA GLY A 128 -5.59 -2.68 -4.78
C GLY A 128 -5.09 -2.32 -6.18
N GLY A 129 -5.68 -2.97 -7.15
CA GLY A 129 -5.37 -2.80 -8.57
C GLY A 129 -6.58 -3.17 -9.43
N PRO A 130 -6.47 -3.06 -10.75
CA PRO A 130 -7.49 -3.55 -11.64
C PRO A 130 -7.63 -5.07 -11.50
N GLU A 131 -8.80 -5.59 -11.84
CA GLU A 131 -8.98 -7.05 -11.96
C GLU A 131 -7.91 -7.68 -12.86
N VAL A 132 -7.52 -8.90 -12.54
CA VAL A 132 -6.51 -9.65 -13.29
C VAL A 132 -6.87 -9.67 -14.78
N GLY A 133 -5.92 -9.23 -15.61
CA GLY A 133 -6.12 -9.14 -17.07
C GLY A 133 -6.85 -7.86 -17.53
N ARG A 134 -7.21 -6.96 -16.63
CA ARG A 134 -7.92 -5.70 -16.96
C ARG A 134 -7.17 -4.49 -16.45
N GLY A 135 -6.72 -3.65 -17.38
CA GLY A 135 -6.15 -2.34 -17.05
C GLY A 135 -4.67 -2.34 -16.61
N CYS A 136 -4.21 -1.16 -16.22
CA CYS A 136 -2.83 -0.91 -15.79
C CYS A 136 -2.73 -0.82 -14.27
N GLY A 137 -1.87 -1.65 -13.64
CA GLY A 137 -1.64 -1.65 -12.20
C GLY A 137 -1.24 -0.27 -11.66
N GLY A 138 -0.42 0.46 -12.38
CA GLY A 138 0.00 1.81 -11.99
C GLY A 138 -1.15 2.81 -11.89
N ARG A 139 -2.19 2.70 -12.73
CA ARG A 139 -3.40 3.53 -12.58
C ARG A 139 -4.18 3.19 -11.32
N GLY A 140 -4.23 1.91 -10.96
CA GLY A 140 -4.83 1.48 -9.70
C GLY A 140 -4.14 2.12 -8.50
N ILE A 141 -2.81 2.11 -8.48
CA ILE A 141 -2.01 2.74 -7.43
C ILE A 141 -2.30 4.24 -7.33
N ILE A 142 -2.29 4.96 -8.45
CA ILE A 142 -2.62 6.40 -8.48
C ILE A 142 -4.01 6.64 -7.87
N HIS A 143 -5.01 5.88 -8.31
CA HIS A 143 -6.38 6.04 -7.81
C HIS A 143 -6.50 5.71 -6.31
N GLY A 144 -5.77 4.69 -5.85
CA GLY A 144 -5.71 4.35 -4.43
C GLY A 144 -5.15 5.49 -3.57
N PHE A 145 -4.07 6.13 -4.01
CA PHE A 145 -3.51 7.30 -3.33
C PHE A 145 -4.45 8.51 -3.37
N GLU A 146 -5.12 8.78 -4.48
CA GLU A 146 -6.13 9.85 -4.56
C GLU A 146 -7.29 9.64 -3.58
N LEU A 147 -7.71 8.39 -3.36
CA LEU A 147 -8.70 8.06 -2.35
C LEU A 147 -8.16 8.26 -0.93
N LEU A 148 -6.91 7.90 -0.64
CA LEU A 148 -6.26 8.15 0.64
C LEU A 148 -6.16 9.65 0.95
N GLU A 149 -5.79 10.46 -0.03
CA GLU A 149 -5.74 11.92 0.10
C GLU A 149 -7.13 12.48 0.44
N LYS A 150 -8.18 12.01 -0.24
CA LYS A 150 -9.57 12.41 0.04
C LYS A 150 -10.04 12.01 1.44
N LEU A 151 -9.50 10.93 2.00
CA LEU A 151 -9.78 10.47 3.36
C LEU A 151 -8.96 11.20 4.42
N GLY A 152 -8.14 12.18 4.05
CA GLY A 152 -7.32 12.95 4.99
C GLY A 152 -6.13 12.18 5.57
N PHE A 153 -5.58 11.23 4.84
CA PHE A 153 -4.49 10.35 5.24
C PHE A 153 -3.34 11.04 5.98
N HIS A 154 -2.97 12.26 5.60
CA HIS A 154 -1.90 13.04 6.23
C HIS A 154 -2.25 13.52 7.65
N GLU A 155 -3.52 13.50 8.04
CA GLU A 155 -4.01 13.97 9.33
C GLU A 155 -4.16 12.84 10.36
N TRP A 156 -3.94 11.58 9.96
CA TRP A 156 -4.17 10.41 10.82
C TRP A 156 -3.13 10.24 11.93
N GLY A 157 -2.07 11.05 11.94
CA GLY A 157 -1.09 11.13 13.02
C GLY A 157 -0.28 9.86 13.23
N PHE A 158 0.12 9.17 12.16
CA PHE A 158 1.06 8.06 12.22
C PHE A 158 2.48 8.55 12.50
N ASP A 159 3.26 7.76 13.24
CA ASP A 159 4.70 7.95 13.36
C ASP A 159 5.41 7.51 12.08
N PHE A 160 4.98 6.36 11.55
CA PHE A 160 5.56 5.77 10.34
C PHE A 160 4.47 5.27 9.41
N VAL A 161 4.68 5.49 8.12
CA VAL A 161 3.92 4.87 7.03
C VAL A 161 4.90 4.09 6.17
N LEU A 162 4.68 2.79 6.05
CA LEU A 162 5.52 1.88 5.27
C LEU A 162 4.76 1.51 4.00
N LEU A 163 5.33 1.85 2.83
CA LEU A 163 4.74 1.59 1.52
C LEU A 163 5.45 0.39 0.88
N ASP A 164 4.73 -0.73 0.73
CA ASP A 164 5.25 -1.96 0.08
C ASP A 164 4.98 -1.93 -1.42
N PHE A 165 5.97 -1.53 -2.18
CA PHE A 165 5.85 -1.44 -3.63
C PHE A 165 6.24 -2.72 -4.36
N LEU A 166 5.72 -2.85 -5.57
CA LEU A 166 6.14 -3.82 -6.56
C LEU A 166 7.65 -3.72 -6.82
N GLY A 167 8.23 -4.78 -7.38
CA GLY A 167 9.67 -4.93 -7.57
C GLY A 167 10.35 -3.77 -8.28
N ASP A 168 9.78 -3.27 -9.36
CA ASP A 168 10.42 -2.29 -10.24
C ASP A 168 9.54 -1.07 -10.50
N VAL A 169 10.16 0.07 -10.80
CA VAL A 169 9.48 1.31 -11.21
C VAL A 169 9.23 1.26 -12.72
N VAL A 170 8.29 0.40 -13.13
CA VAL A 170 7.99 0.17 -14.55
C VAL A 170 7.09 1.22 -15.19
N CYS A 171 6.38 2.01 -14.41
CA CYS A 171 5.56 3.13 -14.90
C CYS A 171 5.31 4.19 -13.82
N GLY A 172 4.80 5.36 -14.23
CA GLY A 172 4.60 6.51 -13.34
C GLY A 172 3.80 6.24 -12.07
N GLY A 173 2.86 5.29 -12.09
CA GLY A 173 2.10 4.93 -10.89
C GLY A 173 2.96 4.34 -9.77
N PHE A 174 3.96 3.52 -10.12
CA PHE A 174 4.88 2.93 -9.14
C PHE A 174 5.97 3.91 -8.67
N GLY A 175 6.24 4.96 -9.45
CA GLY A 175 7.13 6.05 -9.05
C GLY A 175 6.43 7.20 -8.32
N LEU A 176 5.10 7.15 -8.17
CA LEU A 176 4.30 8.25 -7.64
C LEU A 176 4.79 8.81 -6.30
N PRO A 177 5.11 7.98 -5.27
CA PRO A 177 5.57 8.52 -3.99
C PRO A 177 6.89 9.27 -4.10
N ILE A 178 7.76 8.88 -5.03
CA ILE A 178 9.03 9.54 -5.29
C ILE A 178 8.77 10.83 -6.08
N ALA A 179 7.96 10.75 -7.13
CA ALA A 179 7.67 11.86 -8.03
C ALA A 179 6.92 13.03 -7.39
N ARG A 180 6.07 12.73 -6.38
CA ARG A 180 5.29 13.73 -5.63
C ARG A 180 5.90 14.08 -4.28
N ASP A 181 7.14 13.67 -4.01
CA ASP A 181 7.82 13.88 -2.74
C ASP A 181 7.00 13.42 -1.52
N MET A 182 6.23 12.33 -1.70
CA MET A 182 5.35 11.79 -0.66
C MET A 182 6.13 10.95 0.36
N CYS A 183 7.32 10.46 0.02
CA CYS A 183 8.14 9.66 0.92
C CYS A 183 9.50 10.31 1.19
N GLN A 184 9.89 10.36 2.45
CA GLN A 184 11.18 10.91 2.87
C GLN A 184 12.34 9.94 2.63
N LYS A 185 12.04 8.63 2.53
CA LYS A 185 13.06 7.59 2.34
C LYS A 185 12.59 6.54 1.35
N VAL A 186 13.51 6.12 0.50
CA VAL A 186 13.36 4.95 -0.39
C VAL A 186 14.38 3.90 0.05
N ILE A 187 13.90 2.71 0.38
CA ILE A 187 14.74 1.55 0.70
C ILE A 187 14.67 0.58 -0.46
N VAL A 188 15.82 0.14 -0.94
CA VAL A 188 15.93 -0.87 -1.99
C VAL A 188 16.44 -2.16 -1.39
N VAL A 189 15.64 -3.22 -1.48
CA VAL A 189 16.04 -4.56 -1.04
C VAL A 189 16.61 -5.31 -2.23
N GLY A 190 17.88 -5.73 -2.12
CA GLY A 190 18.61 -6.41 -3.17
C GLY A 190 19.27 -7.70 -2.69
N SER A 191 19.58 -8.58 -3.64
CA SER A 191 20.44 -9.75 -3.49
C SER A 191 21.58 -9.67 -4.50
N ASN A 192 22.54 -10.55 -4.41
CA ASN A 192 23.72 -10.58 -5.29
C ASN A 192 23.49 -11.23 -6.67
N ASP A 193 22.23 -11.42 -7.06
CA ASP A 193 21.89 -11.90 -8.40
C ASP A 193 21.71 -10.72 -9.38
N LEU A 194 22.01 -10.97 -10.67
CA LEU A 194 22.00 -9.95 -11.72
C LEU A 194 20.63 -9.25 -11.87
N GLN A 195 19.53 -10.00 -11.77
CA GLN A 195 18.18 -9.42 -11.89
C GLN A 195 17.88 -8.47 -10.73
N SER A 196 18.29 -8.83 -9.52
CA SER A 196 18.10 -7.98 -8.35
C SER A 196 18.92 -6.69 -8.44
N LEU A 197 20.15 -6.76 -8.93
CA LEU A 197 21.00 -5.60 -9.17
C LEU A 197 20.43 -4.71 -10.26
N TYR A 198 19.88 -5.30 -11.33
CA TYR A 198 19.22 -4.56 -12.39
C TYR A 198 18.00 -3.77 -11.87
N VAL A 199 17.13 -4.42 -11.09
CA VAL A 199 15.98 -3.76 -10.45
C VAL A 199 16.43 -2.65 -9.51
N ALA A 200 17.45 -2.90 -8.68
CA ALA A 200 17.99 -1.89 -7.78
C ALA A 200 18.51 -0.66 -8.55
N ASN A 201 19.21 -0.87 -9.64
CA ASN A 201 19.69 0.20 -10.51
C ASN A 201 18.52 1.02 -11.11
N ASN A 202 17.47 0.35 -11.59
CA ASN A 202 16.29 1.03 -12.11
C ASN A 202 15.60 1.92 -11.07
N VAL A 203 15.46 1.42 -9.84
CA VAL A 203 14.87 2.20 -8.75
C VAL A 203 15.75 3.41 -8.42
N CYS A 204 17.07 3.23 -8.31
CA CYS A 204 18.00 4.33 -8.06
C CYS A 204 17.95 5.39 -9.18
N SER A 205 17.91 4.96 -10.43
CA SER A 205 17.78 5.86 -11.60
C SER A 205 16.46 6.63 -11.58
N ALA A 206 15.35 5.98 -11.17
CA ALA A 206 14.06 6.65 -11.04
C ALA A 206 14.09 7.70 -9.91
N VAL A 207 14.70 7.40 -8.76
CA VAL A 207 14.86 8.36 -7.66
C VAL A 207 15.66 9.58 -8.13
N GLU A 208 16.79 9.36 -8.83
CA GLU A 208 17.63 10.43 -9.35
C GLU A 208 16.87 11.31 -10.35
N TYR A 209 16.16 10.68 -11.28
CA TYR A 209 15.34 11.37 -12.29
C TYR A 209 14.28 12.28 -11.66
N PHE A 210 13.49 11.77 -10.71
CA PHE A 210 12.43 12.55 -10.07
C PHE A 210 12.97 13.67 -9.18
N ARG A 211 14.08 13.44 -8.48
CA ARG A 211 14.74 14.50 -7.68
C ARG A 211 15.28 15.62 -8.54
N SER A 212 15.94 15.31 -9.65
CA SER A 212 16.44 16.33 -10.60
C SER A 212 15.30 17.11 -11.28
N SER A 213 14.21 16.44 -11.65
CA SER A 213 13.04 17.08 -12.24
C SER A 213 12.34 18.03 -11.26
N ALA A 214 12.23 17.67 -9.99
CA ALA A 214 11.69 18.53 -8.95
C ALA A 214 12.56 19.78 -8.72
N ALA A 215 13.89 19.64 -8.71
CA ALA A 215 14.82 20.75 -8.59
C ALA A 215 14.71 21.73 -9.78
N MET A 216 14.56 21.21 -11.00
CA MET A 216 14.38 22.05 -12.21
C MET A 216 13.05 22.80 -12.20
N SER A 217 11.96 22.20 -11.72
CA SER A 217 10.67 22.89 -11.62
C SER A 217 10.68 23.99 -10.57
N ALA A 218 11.35 23.78 -9.44
CA ALA A 218 11.51 24.80 -8.40
C ALA A 218 12.34 26.02 -8.87
N SER A 219 13.38 25.79 -9.66
CA SER A 219 14.23 26.86 -10.22
C SER A 219 13.56 27.66 -11.35
N ALA A 220 12.55 27.08 -12.03
CA ALA A 220 11.80 27.77 -13.07
C ALA A 220 10.64 28.63 -12.55
N ALA A 221 10.27 28.46 -11.26
CA ALA A 221 9.20 29.19 -10.59
C ALA A 221 9.70 30.37 -9.72
N SER A 222 11.01 30.53 -9.60
CA SER A 222 11.69 31.64 -8.92
C SER A 222 12.18 32.69 -9.93
#